data_afd6a24f409fd95d6e4ef7c3b0e0ed61
#
_entry.id   afd6a24f409fd95d6e4ef7c3b0e0ed61
#
_cell.length_a   1.000
_cell.length_b   1.000
_cell.length_c   1.000
_cell.angle_alpha   90.00
_cell.angle_beta   90.00
_cell.angle_gamma   90.00
#
_symmetry.space_group_name_H-M   'P 1'
#
loop_
_entity.id
_entity.type
_entity.pdbx_description
1 polymer ?
#
loop_
_entity_poly.entity_id
_entity_poly.type
_entity_poly.pdbx_seq_one_letter_code
_entity_poly.pdbx_strand_id
1 'polypeptide(L)'
;LSGGVQGTIAVGKNKLSDMIFVPIARTPGASSGTLAALKKDTGEVVWERETSMYSWSSPVDFYDADGNGYLLYCNSGFNMFLIDGKTGEQLDYMNLGGNIEASPAMYGNYAVVGTRAMRTYCIQVG
;
A
#
# COMPACT_ATOMS: atom_id res chain seq x y z
N LEU A 1 2.02 12.67 -12.45
CA LEU A 1 1.75 12.51 -11.03
C LEU A 1 2.03 13.80 -10.28
N SER A 2 1.11 14.26 -9.47
CA SER A 2 1.27 15.43 -8.61
C SER A 2 0.92 15.06 -7.17
N GLY A 3 1.57 15.67 -6.19
CA GLY A 3 1.35 15.41 -4.78
C GLY A 3 2.65 15.19 -4.02
N GLY A 4 2.55 14.95 -2.72
CA GLY A 4 3.69 14.69 -1.84
C GLY A 4 3.82 13.22 -1.48
N VAL A 5 5.04 12.75 -1.35
CA VAL A 5 5.33 11.40 -0.84
C VAL A 5 5.62 11.51 0.65
N GLN A 6 4.74 10.95 1.47
CA GLN A 6 4.83 11.00 2.93
C GLN A 6 5.26 9.65 3.53
N GLY A 7 4.82 8.56 2.91
CA GLY A 7 5.21 7.20 3.30
C GLY A 7 6.52 6.75 2.65
N THR A 8 7.10 5.70 3.19
CA THR A 8 8.28 5.05 2.60
C THR A 8 7.91 4.32 1.32
N ILE A 9 8.75 4.44 0.32
CA ILE A 9 8.62 3.72 -0.96
C ILE A 9 9.00 2.26 -0.73
N ALA A 10 8.15 1.34 -1.20
CA ALA A 10 8.47 -0.08 -1.20
C ALA A 10 9.25 -0.45 -2.48
N VAL A 11 10.27 -1.26 -2.32
CA VAL A 11 11.09 -1.79 -3.43
C VAL A 11 10.73 -3.25 -3.63
N GLY A 12 10.19 -3.57 -4.79
CA GLY A 12 9.76 -4.92 -5.11
C GLY A 12 10.92 -5.92 -5.18
N LYS A 13 10.59 -7.19 -4.96
CA LYS A 13 11.48 -8.35 -4.98
C LYS A 13 10.85 -9.45 -5.84
N ASN A 14 11.55 -10.54 -6.04
CA ASN A 14 11.05 -11.69 -6.80
C ASN A 14 10.45 -11.25 -8.16
N LYS A 15 9.20 -11.57 -8.43
CA LYS A 15 8.52 -11.18 -9.67
C LYS A 15 8.20 -9.68 -9.78
N LEU A 16 8.42 -8.91 -8.72
CA LEU A 16 8.28 -7.45 -8.71
C LEU A 16 9.63 -6.73 -8.63
N SER A 17 10.74 -7.42 -8.88
CA SER A 17 12.11 -6.89 -8.67
C SER A 17 12.47 -5.69 -9.55
N ASP A 18 11.73 -5.45 -10.62
CA ASP A 18 11.86 -4.31 -11.52
C ASP A 18 10.98 -3.10 -11.15
N MET A 19 10.24 -3.18 -10.05
CA MET A 19 9.23 -2.20 -9.66
C MET A 19 9.52 -1.55 -8.30
N ILE A 20 9.06 -0.32 -8.16
CA ILE A 20 8.92 0.39 -6.88
C ILE A 20 7.48 0.86 -6.72
N PHE A 21 7.02 0.99 -5.47
CA PHE A 21 5.65 1.37 -5.14
C PHE A 21 5.65 2.63 -4.30
N VAL A 22 5.03 3.67 -4.82
CA VAL A 22 5.10 5.04 -4.30
C VAL A 22 3.72 5.48 -3.80
N PRO A 23 3.56 5.72 -2.49
CA PRO A 23 2.34 6.29 -1.96
C PRO A 23 2.37 7.82 -2.15
N ILE A 24 1.42 8.37 -2.87
CA ILE A 24 1.35 9.79 -3.18
C ILE A 24 0.11 10.38 -2.52
N ALA A 25 0.33 11.28 -1.56
CA ALA A 25 -0.73 12.10 -1.00
C ALA A 25 -0.92 13.33 -1.90
N ARG A 26 -2.14 13.71 -2.16
CA ARG A 26 -2.43 14.91 -2.96
C ARG A 26 -2.12 16.19 -2.19
N THR A 27 -1.99 17.26 -2.95
CA THR A 27 -1.75 18.61 -2.44
C THR A 27 -2.90 19.09 -1.53
N PRO A 28 -2.65 20.08 -0.66
CA PRO A 28 -3.66 20.61 0.26
C PRO A 28 -5.00 20.92 -0.42
N GLY A 29 -6.08 20.45 0.20
CA GLY A 29 -7.46 20.60 -0.32
C GLY A 29 -8.01 19.38 -1.05
N ALA A 30 -7.19 18.40 -1.42
CA ALA A 30 -7.64 17.15 -2.01
C ALA A 30 -7.51 15.99 -1.00
N SER A 31 -8.61 15.31 -0.74
CA SER A 31 -8.66 14.20 0.23
C SER A 31 -8.14 12.88 -0.33
N SER A 32 -8.04 12.74 -1.65
CA SER A 32 -7.60 11.50 -2.30
C SER A 32 -6.09 11.32 -2.30
N GLY A 33 -5.67 10.06 -2.41
CA GLY A 33 -4.29 9.66 -2.62
C GLY A 33 -4.16 8.71 -3.80
N THR A 34 -2.93 8.44 -4.20
CA THR A 34 -2.62 7.51 -5.30
C THR A 34 -1.48 6.59 -4.85
N LEU A 35 -1.65 5.30 -5.07
CA LEU A 35 -0.55 4.35 -5.05
C LEU A 35 -0.11 4.11 -6.49
N ALA A 36 1.15 4.36 -6.78
CA ALA A 36 1.74 4.19 -8.11
C ALA A 36 2.83 3.13 -8.10
N ALA A 37 2.84 2.28 -9.11
CA ALA A 37 3.96 1.40 -9.40
C ALA A 37 4.76 1.96 -10.55
N LEU A 38 6.05 2.10 -10.35
CA LEU A 38 7.00 2.62 -11.34
C LEU A 38 8.05 1.56 -11.66
N LYS A 39 8.58 1.58 -12.87
CA LYS A 39 9.80 0.83 -13.19
C LYS A 39 10.98 1.43 -12.43
N LYS A 40 11.71 0.58 -11.74
CA LYS A 40 12.83 0.98 -10.89
C LYS A 40 13.97 1.65 -11.63
N ASP A 41 14.22 1.25 -12.87
CA ASP A 41 15.35 1.73 -13.69
C ASP A 41 15.01 3.01 -14.48
N THR A 42 13.75 3.21 -14.89
CA THR A 42 13.35 4.32 -15.75
C THR A 42 12.42 5.33 -15.08
N GLY A 43 11.74 4.93 -14.01
CA GLY A 43 10.68 5.72 -13.38
C GLY A 43 9.37 5.76 -14.18
N GLU A 44 9.27 4.97 -15.24
CA GLU A 44 8.04 4.86 -16.03
C GLU A 44 6.91 4.27 -15.21
N VAL A 45 5.71 4.85 -15.29
CA VAL A 45 4.53 4.38 -14.57
C VAL A 45 4.05 3.07 -15.18
N VAL A 46 3.96 2.02 -14.37
CA VAL A 46 3.40 0.72 -14.76
C VAL A 46 1.90 0.70 -14.52
N TRP A 47 1.47 1.13 -13.33
CA TRP A 47 0.06 1.31 -13.00
C TRP A 47 -0.10 2.37 -11.90
N GLU A 48 -1.29 2.93 -11.85
CA GLU A 48 -1.73 3.85 -10.81
C GLU A 48 -3.05 3.38 -10.23
N ARG A 49 -3.20 3.52 -8.92
CA ARG A 49 -4.46 3.27 -8.23
C ARG A 49 -4.82 4.46 -7.36
N GLU A 50 -5.89 5.14 -7.73
CA GLU A 50 -6.45 6.22 -6.93
C GLU A 50 -7.27 5.65 -5.77
N THR A 51 -7.10 6.22 -4.59
CA THR A 51 -7.88 5.92 -3.39
C THR A 51 -8.69 7.15 -2.97
N SER A 52 -9.86 6.93 -2.38
CA SER A 52 -10.77 8.02 -1.97
C SER A 52 -10.18 8.92 -0.88
N MET A 53 -9.18 8.42 -0.14
CA MET A 53 -8.51 9.14 0.95
C MET A 53 -7.00 9.04 0.79
N TYR A 54 -6.30 10.05 1.26
CA TYR A 54 -4.82 10.05 1.28
C TYR A 54 -4.27 8.99 2.23
N SER A 55 -3.01 8.66 2.02
CA SER A 55 -2.28 7.75 2.91
C SER A 55 -0.97 8.38 3.38
N TRP A 56 -0.69 8.23 4.67
CA TRP A 56 0.62 8.46 5.27
C TRP A 56 1.31 7.14 5.62
N SER A 57 0.57 6.04 5.52
CA SER A 57 1.09 4.69 5.68
C SER A 57 1.97 4.31 4.48
N SER A 58 3.05 3.59 4.75
CA SER A 58 3.89 3.01 3.69
C SER A 58 3.26 1.74 3.15
N PRO A 59 3.25 1.51 1.83
CA PRO A 59 2.88 0.21 1.29
C PRO A 59 3.90 -0.84 1.73
N VAL A 60 3.44 -2.06 1.97
CA VAL A 60 4.29 -3.19 2.37
C VAL A 60 4.10 -4.31 1.37
N ASP A 61 5.19 -4.74 0.76
CA ASP A 61 5.22 -5.86 -0.17
C ASP A 61 5.42 -7.19 0.55
N PHE A 62 4.74 -8.22 0.05
CA PHE A 62 4.94 -9.59 0.48
C PHE A 62 4.69 -10.55 -0.68
N TYR A 63 5.12 -11.81 -0.55
CA TYR A 63 5.20 -12.73 -1.67
C TYR A 63 4.70 -14.12 -1.27
N ASP A 64 4.06 -14.80 -2.22
CA ASP A 64 3.73 -16.22 -2.08
C ASP A 64 4.93 -17.12 -2.41
N ALA A 65 4.74 -18.42 -2.28
CA ALA A 65 5.78 -19.42 -2.55
C ALA A 65 6.26 -19.43 -4.01
N ASP A 66 5.43 -18.97 -4.94
CA ASP A 66 5.76 -18.89 -6.36
C ASP A 66 6.42 -17.57 -6.74
N GLY A 67 6.61 -16.66 -5.78
CA GLY A 67 7.21 -15.35 -5.97
C GLY A 67 6.27 -14.28 -6.53
N ASN A 68 4.96 -14.54 -6.59
CA ASN A 68 3.99 -13.52 -6.91
C ASN A 68 3.93 -12.50 -5.78
N GLY A 69 3.92 -11.22 -6.12
CA GLY A 69 4.00 -10.14 -5.15
C GLY A 69 2.67 -9.42 -4.95
N TYR A 70 2.41 -9.10 -3.70
CA TYR A 70 1.22 -8.41 -3.25
C TYR A 70 1.61 -7.21 -2.39
N LEU A 71 0.70 -6.26 -2.27
CA LEU A 71 0.89 -5.08 -1.42
C LEU A 71 -0.23 -4.99 -0.40
N LEU A 72 0.12 -4.66 0.82
CA LEU A 72 -0.80 -4.10 1.80
C LEU A 72 -0.64 -2.59 1.80
N TYR A 73 -1.75 -1.88 1.63
CA TYR A 73 -1.81 -0.43 1.57
C TYR A 73 -2.93 0.09 2.45
N CYS A 74 -2.62 1.00 3.35
CA CYS A 74 -3.57 1.57 4.29
C CYS A 74 -3.79 3.05 4.02
N ASN A 75 -4.98 3.57 4.35
CA ASN A 75 -5.29 4.98 4.17
C ASN A 75 -6.00 5.60 5.39
N SER A 76 -6.17 6.91 5.37
CA SER A 76 -6.86 7.67 6.39
C SER A 76 -8.38 7.45 6.41
N GLY A 77 -8.93 6.79 5.41
CA GLY A 77 -10.33 6.37 5.33
C GLY A 77 -10.61 5.03 6.02
N PHE A 78 -9.74 4.60 6.94
CA PHE A 78 -9.89 3.41 7.79
C PHE A 78 -9.72 2.09 7.05
N ASN A 79 -9.29 2.11 5.80
CA ASN A 79 -9.20 0.91 4.98
C ASN A 79 -7.77 0.40 4.86
N MET A 80 -7.65 -0.92 4.89
CA MET A 80 -6.48 -1.67 4.46
C MET A 80 -6.85 -2.44 3.20
N PHE A 81 -6.07 -2.26 2.15
CA PHE A 81 -6.27 -2.89 0.84
C PHE A 81 -5.23 -3.97 0.60
N LEU A 82 -5.67 -5.08 0.03
CA LEU A 82 -4.82 -6.10 -0.58
C LEU A 82 -4.80 -5.88 -2.09
N ILE A 83 -3.62 -5.65 -2.65
CA ILE A 83 -3.43 -5.26 -4.04
C ILE A 83 -2.45 -6.22 -4.71
N ASP A 84 -2.78 -6.66 -5.93
CA ASP A 84 -1.83 -7.37 -6.79
C ASP A 84 -0.70 -6.41 -7.20
N GLY A 85 0.54 -6.74 -6.84
CA GLY A 85 1.67 -5.84 -7.07
C GLY A 85 2.01 -5.66 -8.56
N LYS A 86 1.70 -6.64 -9.40
CA LYS A 86 1.99 -6.59 -10.82
C LYS A 86 0.99 -5.76 -11.61
N THR A 87 -0.29 -5.85 -11.26
CA THR A 87 -1.39 -5.25 -12.04
C THR A 87 -2.02 -4.03 -11.37
N GLY A 88 -1.87 -3.87 -10.06
CA GLY A 88 -2.56 -2.84 -9.28
C GLY A 88 -4.01 -3.17 -8.98
N GLU A 89 -4.47 -4.38 -9.32
CA GLU A 89 -5.84 -4.82 -9.02
C GLU A 89 -6.05 -4.96 -7.51
N GLN A 90 -7.15 -4.40 -7.01
CA GLN A 90 -7.57 -4.63 -5.63
C GLN A 90 -8.20 -6.02 -5.52
N LEU A 91 -7.56 -6.87 -4.72
CA LEU A 91 -8.02 -8.24 -4.48
C LEU A 91 -9.01 -8.31 -3.32
N ASP A 92 -8.76 -7.51 -2.28
CA ASP A 92 -9.60 -7.45 -1.09
C ASP A 92 -9.39 -6.13 -0.35
N TYR A 93 -10.27 -5.83 0.60
CA TYR A 93 -10.09 -4.72 1.54
C TYR A 93 -10.81 -4.98 2.86
N MET A 94 -10.36 -4.28 3.90
CA MET A 94 -10.94 -4.38 5.23
C MET A 94 -11.00 -2.98 5.85
N ASN A 95 -12.16 -2.63 6.44
CA ASN A 95 -12.28 -1.41 7.23
C ASN A 95 -11.95 -1.71 8.69
N LEU A 96 -10.95 -1.02 9.24
CA LEU A 96 -10.46 -1.25 10.61
C LEU A 96 -11.06 -0.29 11.63
N GLY A 97 -12.03 0.55 11.23
CA GLY A 97 -12.77 1.43 12.13
C GLY A 97 -11.98 2.61 12.72
N GLY A 98 -10.77 2.86 12.23
CA GLY A 98 -9.95 3.98 12.67
C GLY A 98 -8.93 4.38 11.62
N ASN A 99 -8.50 5.65 11.65
CA ASN A 99 -7.48 6.17 10.75
C ASN A 99 -6.18 5.35 10.88
N ILE A 100 -5.64 4.92 9.75
CA ILE A 100 -4.42 4.10 9.68
C ILE A 100 -3.31 4.97 9.11
N GLU A 101 -2.49 5.52 9.99
CA GLU A 101 -1.29 6.29 9.62
C GLU A 101 -0.02 5.42 9.77
N ALA A 102 -0.08 4.41 10.63
CA ALA A 102 0.99 3.44 10.78
C ALA A 102 1.10 2.54 9.55
N SER A 103 2.32 2.16 9.21
CA SER A 103 2.57 1.17 8.19
C SER A 103 2.34 -0.23 8.74
N PRO A 104 1.69 -1.14 8.01
CA PRO A 104 1.57 -2.51 8.44
C PRO A 104 2.93 -3.22 8.45
N ALA A 105 3.05 -4.24 9.28
CA ALA A 105 4.19 -5.16 9.27
C ALA A 105 3.71 -6.55 8.89
N MET A 106 4.50 -7.25 8.05
CA MET A 106 4.21 -8.62 7.63
C MET A 106 5.17 -9.61 8.28
N TYR A 107 4.63 -10.71 8.77
CA TYR A 107 5.40 -11.88 9.18
C TYR A 107 4.68 -13.15 8.72
N GLY A 108 5.30 -13.90 7.81
CA GLY A 108 4.63 -15.01 7.14
C GLY A 108 3.37 -14.53 6.42
N ASN A 109 2.22 -15.07 6.79
CA ASN A 109 0.92 -14.66 6.27
C ASN A 109 0.10 -13.83 7.28
N TYR A 110 0.75 -13.22 8.27
CA TYR A 110 0.10 -12.32 9.22
C TYR A 110 0.53 -10.88 9.00
N ALA A 111 -0.44 -9.99 8.97
CA ALA A 111 -0.25 -8.55 8.98
C ALA A 111 -0.60 -7.98 10.36
N VAL A 112 0.25 -7.10 10.88
CA VAL A 112 -0.02 -6.37 12.12
C VAL A 112 -0.05 -4.89 11.81
N VAL A 113 -1.11 -4.20 12.23
CA VAL A 113 -1.29 -2.78 11.99
C VAL A 113 -2.02 -2.10 13.15
N GLY A 114 -1.56 -0.91 13.52
CA GLY A 114 -2.19 -0.04 14.52
C GLY A 114 -3.05 1.04 13.90
N THR A 115 -4.13 1.40 14.60
CA THR A 115 -5.02 2.50 14.20
C THR A 115 -5.05 3.61 15.24
N ARG A 116 -5.44 4.81 14.85
CA ARG A 116 -5.66 5.94 15.78
C ARG A 116 -6.86 5.75 16.71
N ALA A 117 -7.68 4.75 16.49
CA ALA A 117 -8.74 4.32 17.41
C ALA A 117 -8.21 3.49 18.61
N MET A 118 -6.91 3.55 18.89
CA MET A 118 -6.23 2.85 19.99
C MET A 118 -6.37 1.32 19.89
N ARG A 119 -6.37 0.78 18.68
CA ARG A 119 -6.46 -0.67 18.42
C ARG A 119 -5.29 -1.13 17.56
N THR A 120 -4.82 -2.33 17.86
CA THR A 120 -3.87 -3.06 17.03
C THR A 120 -4.55 -4.33 16.53
N TYR A 121 -4.44 -4.55 15.24
CA TYR A 121 -5.01 -5.73 14.56
C TYR A 121 -3.92 -6.67 14.12
N CYS A 122 -4.15 -7.96 14.29
CA CYS A 122 -3.39 -9.02 13.65
C CYS A 122 -4.33 -9.73 12.68
N ILE A 123 -4.00 -9.71 11.42
CA ILE A 123 -4.87 -10.15 10.33
C ILE A 123 -4.16 -11.24 9.56
N GLN A 124 -4.82 -12.35 9.34
CA GLN A 124 -4.31 -13.41 8.48
C GLN A 124 -4.64 -13.10 7.03
N VAL A 125 -3.63 -13.14 6.17
CA VAL A 125 -3.72 -12.92 4.73
C VAL A 125 -3.61 -14.26 4.01
N GLY A 126 -4.61 -14.60 3.25
CA GLY A 126 -4.63 -15.83 2.44
C GLY A 126 -5.37 -16.96 3.04
#